data_6f43a9dd33c2b4ac468b8f1a05c013af
#
_entry.id   6f43a9dd33c2b4ac468b8f1a05c013af
#
_cell.length_a   1.000
_cell.length_b   1.000
_cell.length_c   1.000
_cell.angle_alpha   90.00
_cell.angle_beta   90.00
_cell.angle_gamma   90.00
#
_symmetry.space_group_name_H-M   'P 1'
#
loop_
_entity.id
_entity.type
_entity.pdbx_description
1 polymer ?
#
loop_
_entity_poly.entity_id
_entity_poly.type
_entity_poly.pdbx_seq_one_letter_code
_entity_poly.pdbx_strand_id
1 'polypeptide(L)'
;MKHLPVAGKAITLLLTAVLLVACGTTQEEKDAAAAAAAAAAAAQAAQEAQESAAAANAIATVEQARLEEAAAALGNVFYFEYDSTNLTPEALAALDAHIAVLQTSTEDVRLQGHTDERGTREYNLALGERRAISVRDYMVANGIESFRIETISYGEESPVAYGSGDGNWAQNRRVVLE
;
A
#
# COMPACT_ATOMS: atom_id res chain seq x y z
N MET A 1 -30.94 -2.95 -6.21
CA MET A 1 -30.32 -2.99 -7.52
C MET A 1 -30.58 -1.66 -8.20
N LYS A 2 -29.60 -0.76 -8.18
CA LYS A 2 -29.66 0.53 -8.88
C LYS A 2 -28.49 0.57 -9.86
N HIS A 3 -28.80 0.44 -11.15
CA HIS A 3 -27.84 0.56 -12.25
C HIS A 3 -27.40 2.03 -12.35
N LEU A 4 -26.11 2.32 -12.17
CA LEU A 4 -25.50 3.59 -12.56
C LEU A 4 -25.28 3.56 -14.08
N PRO A 5 -25.66 4.62 -14.80
CA PRO A 5 -25.36 4.71 -16.22
C PRO A 5 -23.88 5.08 -16.41
N VAL A 6 -23.17 4.26 -17.16
CA VAL A 6 -21.85 4.57 -17.70
C VAL A 6 -22.03 5.69 -18.73
N ALA A 7 -21.66 6.91 -18.36
CA ALA A 7 -21.63 8.03 -19.29
C ALA A 7 -20.45 7.86 -20.24
N GLY A 8 -20.69 7.18 -21.36
CA GLY A 8 -19.78 7.15 -22.50
C GLY A 8 -19.70 8.55 -23.08
N LYS A 9 -18.59 9.27 -22.86
CA LYS A 9 -18.26 10.50 -23.58
C LYS A 9 -17.94 10.11 -25.02
N ALA A 10 -18.89 10.37 -25.90
CA ALA A 10 -18.67 10.31 -27.35
C ALA A 10 -17.59 11.34 -27.71
N ILE A 11 -16.43 10.84 -28.10
CA ILE A 11 -15.37 11.67 -28.71
C ILE A 11 -15.89 12.02 -30.10
N THR A 12 -16.38 13.24 -30.25
CA THR A 12 -16.75 13.80 -31.53
C THR A 12 -15.48 14.16 -32.26
N LEU A 13 -15.03 13.27 -33.14
CA LEU A 13 -13.95 13.54 -34.08
C LEU A 13 -14.41 14.61 -35.06
N LEU A 14 -14.04 15.86 -34.83
CA LEU A 14 -14.25 16.94 -35.78
C LEU A 14 -13.18 16.82 -36.86
N LEU A 15 -13.51 16.07 -37.90
CA LEU A 15 -12.75 16.07 -39.16
C LEU A 15 -13.04 17.39 -39.87
N THR A 16 -12.22 18.42 -39.61
CA THR A 16 -12.17 19.61 -40.46
C THR A 16 -11.46 19.26 -41.76
N ALA A 17 -12.24 18.97 -42.79
CA ALA A 17 -11.73 18.89 -44.15
C ALA A 17 -11.23 20.28 -44.60
N VAL A 18 -9.91 20.48 -44.57
CA VAL A 18 -9.29 21.62 -45.19
C VAL A 18 -9.30 21.38 -46.71
N LEU A 19 -10.25 22.02 -47.39
CA LEU A 19 -10.25 22.15 -48.84
C LEU A 19 -9.03 22.97 -49.25
N LEU A 20 -7.99 22.30 -49.73
CA LEU A 20 -6.83 22.90 -50.37
C LEU A 20 -7.24 23.56 -51.68
N VAL A 21 -7.33 24.88 -51.67
CA VAL A 21 -7.29 25.68 -52.89
C VAL A 21 -5.85 25.65 -53.41
N ALA A 22 -5.64 24.86 -54.46
CA ALA A 22 -4.37 24.76 -55.13
C ALA A 22 -4.12 26.02 -55.98
N CYS A 23 -3.33 26.97 -55.45
CA CYS A 23 -2.59 27.95 -56.21
C CYS A 23 -1.35 28.43 -55.43
N GLY A 24 -0.19 27.90 -55.82
CA GLY A 24 1.10 28.60 -55.67
C GLY A 24 1.68 28.65 -54.27
N THR A 25 1.48 27.66 -53.41
CA THR A 25 2.23 27.60 -52.15
C THR A 25 3.70 27.20 -52.41
N THR A 26 4.61 27.98 -51.88
CA THR A 26 6.04 27.71 -51.96
C THR A 26 6.38 26.46 -51.14
N GLN A 27 7.51 25.79 -51.46
CA GLN A 27 7.92 24.59 -50.71
C GLN A 27 8.10 24.89 -49.21
N GLU A 28 8.56 26.10 -48.88
CA GLU A 28 8.73 26.55 -47.49
C GLU A 28 7.40 26.61 -46.72
N GLU A 29 6.31 27.01 -47.35
CA GLU A 29 4.97 27.06 -46.71
C GLU A 29 4.43 25.64 -46.46
N LYS A 30 4.73 24.68 -47.36
CA LYS A 30 4.36 23.29 -47.17
C LYS A 30 5.15 22.63 -46.04
N ASP A 31 6.46 22.92 -45.94
CA ASP A 31 7.33 22.39 -44.91
C ASP A 31 6.98 22.99 -43.53
N ALA A 32 6.63 24.29 -43.49
CA ALA A 32 6.15 24.93 -42.26
C ALA A 32 4.77 24.37 -41.81
N ALA A 33 3.85 24.11 -42.73
CA ALA A 33 2.56 23.50 -42.43
C ALA A 33 2.71 22.05 -41.95
N ALA A 34 3.63 21.29 -42.49
CA ALA A 34 3.93 19.92 -42.07
C ALA A 34 4.60 19.92 -40.66
N ALA A 35 5.50 20.85 -40.40
CA ALA A 35 6.11 21.01 -39.08
C ALA A 35 5.07 21.42 -38.02
N ALA A 36 4.16 22.33 -38.34
CA ALA A 36 3.08 22.72 -37.44
C ALA A 36 2.10 21.58 -37.15
N ALA A 37 1.77 20.78 -38.16
CA ALA A 37 0.93 19.59 -37.98
C ALA A 37 1.60 18.52 -37.13
N ALA A 38 2.91 18.30 -37.30
CA ALA A 38 3.69 17.39 -36.50
C ALA A 38 3.79 17.86 -35.02
N ALA A 39 3.99 19.17 -34.82
CA ALA A 39 4.00 19.76 -33.47
C ALA A 39 2.63 19.64 -32.78
N ALA A 40 1.54 19.87 -33.51
CA ALA A 40 0.17 19.70 -32.97
C ALA A 40 -0.12 18.22 -32.62
N ALA A 41 0.28 17.27 -33.46
CA ALA A 41 0.16 15.85 -33.18
C ALA A 41 0.97 15.41 -31.96
N ALA A 42 2.20 15.93 -31.81
CA ALA A 42 3.05 15.68 -30.64
C ALA A 42 2.44 16.27 -29.36
N ALA A 43 1.85 17.45 -29.44
CA ALA A 43 1.15 18.07 -28.31
C ALA A 43 -0.09 17.27 -27.89
N GLN A 44 -0.87 16.78 -28.85
CA GLN A 44 -2.01 15.91 -28.57
C GLN A 44 -1.59 14.60 -27.91
N ALA A 45 -0.58 13.92 -28.45
CA ALA A 45 -0.04 12.69 -27.87
C ALA A 45 0.48 12.90 -26.45
N ALA A 46 1.11 14.07 -26.17
CA ALA A 46 1.57 14.42 -24.84
C ALA A 46 0.40 14.64 -23.86
N GLN A 47 -0.68 15.28 -24.33
CA GLN A 47 -1.89 15.47 -23.51
C GLN A 47 -2.58 14.13 -23.21
N GLU A 48 -2.75 13.25 -24.20
CA GLU A 48 -3.34 11.92 -24.00
C GLU A 48 -2.48 11.08 -23.02
N ALA A 49 -1.16 11.17 -23.12
CA ALA A 49 -0.25 10.51 -22.19
C ALA A 49 -0.39 11.06 -20.75
N GLN A 50 -0.54 12.37 -20.60
CA GLN A 50 -0.78 13.00 -19.28
C GLN A 50 -2.13 12.62 -18.69
N GLU A 51 -3.19 12.62 -19.48
CA GLU A 51 -4.53 12.20 -19.05
C GLU A 51 -4.54 10.72 -18.63
N SER A 52 -3.88 9.85 -19.40
CA SER A 52 -3.78 8.43 -19.07
C SER A 52 -2.98 8.19 -17.79
N ALA A 53 -1.88 8.92 -17.59
CA ALA A 53 -1.08 8.86 -16.36
C ALA A 53 -1.87 9.39 -15.15
N ALA A 54 -2.61 10.47 -15.31
CA ALA A 54 -3.47 11.02 -14.25
C ALA A 54 -4.59 10.04 -13.86
N ALA A 55 -5.21 9.39 -14.85
CA ALA A 55 -6.22 8.37 -14.61
C ALA A 55 -5.64 7.14 -13.90
N ALA A 56 -4.45 6.67 -14.29
CA ALA A 56 -3.76 5.57 -13.64
C ALA A 56 -3.39 5.91 -12.18
N ASN A 57 -2.89 7.11 -11.92
CA ASN A 57 -2.59 7.57 -10.57
C ASN A 57 -3.84 7.67 -9.70
N ALA A 58 -4.96 8.14 -10.25
CA ALA A 58 -6.23 8.21 -9.51
C ALA A 58 -6.73 6.80 -9.12
N ILE A 59 -6.61 5.81 -10.01
CA ILE A 59 -6.96 4.42 -9.72
C ILE A 59 -6.04 3.86 -8.63
N ALA A 60 -4.74 4.08 -8.75
CA ALA A 60 -3.77 3.62 -7.74
C ALA A 60 -4.04 4.22 -6.36
N THR A 61 -4.39 5.51 -6.28
CA THR A 61 -4.74 6.18 -5.03
C THR A 61 -6.00 5.58 -4.38
N VAL A 62 -7.02 5.27 -5.17
CA VAL A 62 -8.25 4.63 -4.67
C VAL A 62 -7.99 3.23 -4.16
N GLU A 63 -7.17 2.45 -4.88
CA GLU A 63 -6.83 1.08 -4.45
C GLU A 63 -5.96 1.11 -3.18
N GLN A 64 -5.00 2.02 -3.09
CA GLN A 64 -4.19 2.22 -1.88
C GLN A 64 -5.09 2.52 -0.67
N ALA A 65 -6.01 3.47 -0.79
CA ALA A 65 -6.94 3.82 0.30
C ALA A 65 -7.82 2.62 0.72
N ARG A 66 -8.22 1.78 -0.23
CA ARG A 66 -8.98 0.56 0.05
C ARG A 66 -8.16 -0.48 0.82
N LEU A 67 -6.89 -0.66 0.46
CA LEU A 67 -5.98 -1.57 1.18
C LEU A 67 -5.73 -1.07 2.60
N GLU A 68 -5.50 0.22 2.78
CA GLU A 68 -5.32 0.85 4.09
C GLU A 68 -6.56 0.70 4.98
N GLU A 69 -7.76 0.90 4.43
CA GLU A 69 -9.01 0.69 5.15
C GLU A 69 -9.17 -0.78 5.59
N ALA A 70 -8.84 -1.72 4.70
CA ALA A 70 -8.91 -3.15 5.02
C ALA A 70 -7.91 -3.54 6.11
N ALA A 71 -6.67 -3.04 6.07
CA ALA A 71 -5.67 -3.26 7.10
C ALA A 71 -6.07 -2.64 8.44
N ALA A 72 -6.58 -1.39 8.41
CA ALA A 72 -7.07 -0.71 9.62
C ALA A 72 -8.24 -1.43 10.29
N ALA A 73 -9.12 -2.05 9.51
CA ALA A 73 -10.25 -2.82 10.02
C ALA A 73 -9.83 -4.08 10.81
N LEU A 74 -8.68 -4.67 10.46
CA LEU A 74 -8.11 -5.85 11.14
C LEU A 74 -7.21 -5.46 12.31
N GLY A 75 -6.80 -4.19 12.39
CA GLY A 75 -5.92 -3.66 13.42
C GLY A 75 -4.45 -4.02 13.20
N ASN A 76 -3.59 -3.36 13.95
CA ASN A 76 -2.12 -3.47 13.88
C ASN A 76 -1.52 -4.25 15.06
N VAL A 77 -2.34 -5.04 15.78
CA VAL A 77 -1.92 -5.81 16.97
C VAL A 77 -2.11 -7.30 16.72
N PHE A 78 -1.03 -8.07 16.84
CA PHE A 78 -1.01 -9.50 16.62
C PHE A 78 -0.82 -10.22 17.94
N TYR A 79 -1.78 -11.04 18.35
CA TYR A 79 -1.79 -11.75 19.64
C TYR A 79 -1.17 -13.13 19.54
N PHE A 80 -0.60 -13.58 20.67
CA PHE A 80 0.10 -14.86 20.78
C PHE A 80 -0.44 -15.68 21.95
N GLU A 81 -0.38 -16.99 21.78
CA GLU A 81 -0.64 -17.92 22.85
C GLU A 81 0.46 -17.86 23.94
N TYR A 82 0.14 -18.42 25.11
CA TYR A 82 1.08 -18.49 26.20
C TYR A 82 2.35 -19.22 25.78
N ASP A 83 3.50 -18.64 26.06
CA ASP A 83 4.84 -19.17 25.78
C ASP A 83 5.04 -19.60 24.31
N SER A 84 4.33 -18.95 23.38
CA SER A 84 4.35 -19.26 21.96
C SER A 84 4.86 -18.06 21.14
N THR A 85 5.49 -18.40 20.03
CA THR A 85 5.88 -17.47 18.96
C THR A 85 5.15 -17.76 17.64
N ASN A 86 4.21 -18.73 17.67
CA ASN A 86 3.44 -19.09 16.48
C ASN A 86 2.38 -18.03 16.19
N LEU A 87 2.27 -17.63 14.92
CA LEU A 87 1.24 -16.73 14.45
C LEU A 87 -0.11 -17.47 14.41
N THR A 88 -1.15 -16.83 14.95
CA THR A 88 -2.51 -17.35 14.87
C THR A 88 -3.12 -17.09 13.49
N PRO A 89 -4.16 -17.83 13.06
CA PRO A 89 -4.83 -17.55 11.79
C PRO A 89 -5.34 -16.10 11.67
N GLU A 90 -5.81 -15.52 12.77
CA GLU A 90 -6.26 -14.13 12.84
C GLU A 90 -5.09 -13.16 12.64
N ALA A 91 -3.95 -13.43 13.28
CA ALA A 91 -2.72 -12.64 13.09
C ALA A 91 -2.23 -12.72 11.64
N LEU A 92 -2.28 -13.90 11.02
CA LEU A 92 -1.89 -14.09 9.62
C LEU A 92 -2.80 -13.28 8.68
N ALA A 93 -4.13 -13.32 8.88
CA ALA A 93 -5.07 -12.55 8.07
C ALA A 93 -4.84 -11.03 8.17
N ALA A 94 -4.55 -10.54 9.38
CA ALA A 94 -4.22 -9.13 9.59
C ALA A 94 -2.88 -8.76 8.95
N LEU A 95 -1.86 -9.62 9.08
CA LEU A 95 -0.55 -9.42 8.45
C LEU A 95 -0.65 -9.38 6.92
N ASP A 96 -1.46 -10.26 6.30
CA ASP A 96 -1.65 -10.27 4.85
C ASP A 96 -2.22 -8.93 4.35
N ALA A 97 -3.16 -8.33 5.10
CA ALA A 97 -3.70 -7.02 4.76
C ALA A 97 -2.64 -5.90 4.87
N HIS A 98 -1.83 -5.90 5.94
CA HIS A 98 -0.74 -4.93 6.09
C HIS A 98 0.36 -5.12 5.04
N ILE A 99 0.71 -6.36 4.69
CA ILE A 99 1.66 -6.68 3.62
C ILE A 99 1.19 -6.11 2.29
N ALA A 100 -0.11 -6.24 1.95
CA ALA A 100 -0.67 -5.67 0.72
C ALA A 100 -0.50 -4.14 0.65
N VAL A 101 -0.68 -3.43 1.78
CA VAL A 101 -0.40 -1.98 1.89
C VAL A 101 1.09 -1.70 1.69
N LEU A 102 1.95 -2.41 2.40
CA LEU A 102 3.40 -2.17 2.38
C LEU A 102 4.07 -2.51 1.04
N GLN A 103 3.47 -3.40 0.25
CA GLN A 103 3.93 -3.69 -1.12
C GLN A 103 3.68 -2.53 -2.09
N THR A 104 2.73 -1.65 -1.79
CA THR A 104 2.42 -0.47 -2.60
C THR A 104 3.09 0.81 -2.08
N SER A 105 3.77 0.75 -0.94
CA SER A 105 4.49 1.87 -0.31
C SER A 105 5.98 1.54 -0.12
N THR A 106 6.75 2.57 0.24
CA THR A 106 8.17 2.43 0.62
C THR A 106 8.41 2.74 2.09
N GLU A 107 7.36 2.72 2.90
CA GLU A 107 7.43 3.05 4.31
C GLU A 107 8.18 1.97 5.11
N ASP A 108 8.98 2.42 6.06
CA ASP A 108 9.60 1.56 7.05
C ASP A 108 8.62 1.31 8.20
N VAL A 109 8.70 0.15 8.80
CA VAL A 109 7.81 -0.26 9.88
C VAL A 109 8.60 -0.77 11.09
N ARG A 110 8.01 -0.65 12.26
CA ARG A 110 8.56 -1.16 13.51
C ARG A 110 7.63 -2.19 14.14
N LEU A 111 8.20 -3.31 14.57
CA LEU A 111 7.51 -4.38 15.26
C LEU A 111 7.90 -4.38 16.74
N GLN A 112 6.95 -4.11 17.62
CA GLN A 112 7.15 -4.05 19.05
C GLN A 112 6.63 -5.31 19.73
N GLY A 113 7.53 -6.13 20.28
CA GLY A 113 7.19 -7.38 20.96
C GLY A 113 6.94 -7.20 22.44
N HIS A 114 5.84 -7.80 22.91
CA HIS A 114 5.41 -7.75 24.32
C HIS A 114 5.07 -9.13 24.85
N THR A 115 5.14 -9.26 26.18
CA THR A 115 4.78 -10.46 26.93
C THR A 115 3.87 -10.14 28.11
N ASP A 116 3.29 -11.17 28.71
CA ASP A 116 2.69 -11.02 30.02
C ASP A 116 3.77 -11.05 31.15
N GLU A 117 3.36 -10.81 32.40
CA GLU A 117 4.22 -10.69 33.57
C GLU A 117 4.82 -11.99 34.09
N ARG A 118 4.48 -13.14 33.51
CA ARG A 118 4.92 -14.46 33.98
C ARG A 118 6.31 -14.79 33.42
N GLY A 119 7.24 -15.15 34.33
CA GLY A 119 8.63 -15.46 33.97
C GLY A 119 9.62 -14.46 34.53
N THR A 120 10.87 -14.52 34.05
CA THR A 120 11.88 -13.51 34.38
C THR A 120 11.87 -12.40 33.31
N ARG A 121 12.30 -11.22 33.72
CA ARG A 121 12.42 -10.06 32.82
C ARG A 121 13.25 -10.38 31.57
N GLU A 122 14.39 -11.05 31.74
CA GLU A 122 15.31 -11.44 30.66
C GLU A 122 14.62 -12.43 29.70
N TYR A 123 13.89 -13.41 30.25
CA TYR A 123 13.14 -14.36 29.45
C TYR A 123 12.05 -13.64 28.64
N ASN A 124 11.30 -12.77 29.26
CA ASN A 124 10.20 -12.02 28.62
C ASN A 124 10.71 -11.07 27.55
N LEU A 125 11.84 -10.42 27.76
CA LEU A 125 12.49 -9.59 26.73
C LEU A 125 12.87 -10.44 25.51
N ALA A 126 13.49 -11.60 25.72
CA ALA A 126 13.85 -12.51 24.64
C ALA A 126 12.62 -13.13 23.95
N LEU A 127 11.53 -13.43 24.68
CA LEU A 127 10.29 -13.94 24.10
C LEU A 127 9.59 -12.89 23.24
N GLY A 128 9.52 -11.64 23.71
CA GLY A 128 8.98 -10.52 22.93
C GLY A 128 9.76 -10.30 21.64
N GLU A 129 11.09 -10.37 21.68
CA GLU A 129 11.93 -10.27 20.49
C GLU A 129 11.66 -11.43 19.50
N ARG A 130 11.59 -12.68 19.97
CA ARG A 130 11.28 -13.82 19.10
C ARG A 130 9.91 -13.71 18.44
N ARG A 131 8.89 -13.13 19.12
CA ARG A 131 7.57 -12.85 18.53
C ARG A 131 7.66 -11.79 17.43
N ALA A 132 8.37 -10.69 17.67
CA ALA A 132 8.58 -9.65 16.65
C ALA A 132 9.33 -10.22 15.43
N ILE A 133 10.34 -11.07 15.65
CA ILE A 133 11.07 -11.78 14.59
C ILE A 133 10.13 -12.70 13.79
N SER A 134 9.22 -13.44 14.44
CA SER A 134 8.26 -14.32 13.73
C SER A 134 7.35 -13.53 12.80
N VAL A 135 6.88 -12.35 13.23
CA VAL A 135 6.10 -11.43 12.38
C VAL A 135 6.95 -10.91 11.23
N ARG A 136 8.18 -10.44 11.51
CA ARG A 136 9.11 -9.97 10.48
C ARG A 136 9.39 -11.04 9.45
N ASP A 137 9.69 -12.24 9.87
CA ASP A 137 10.05 -13.35 8.98
C ASP A 137 8.88 -13.73 8.07
N TYR A 138 7.65 -13.66 8.57
CA TYR A 138 6.44 -13.82 7.76
C TYR A 138 6.31 -12.70 6.71
N MET A 139 6.50 -11.44 7.09
CA MET A 139 6.45 -10.30 6.17
C MET A 139 7.53 -10.39 5.09
N VAL A 140 8.76 -10.79 5.47
CA VAL A 140 9.88 -10.97 4.53
C VAL A 140 9.59 -12.11 3.56
N ALA A 141 9.06 -13.24 4.04
CA ALA A 141 8.67 -14.36 3.18
C ALA A 141 7.57 -13.97 2.15
N ASN A 142 6.78 -12.94 2.46
CA ASN A 142 5.74 -12.40 1.59
C ASN A 142 6.17 -11.13 0.83
N GLY A 143 7.48 -10.85 0.74
CA GLY A 143 8.04 -9.88 -0.20
C GLY A 143 8.34 -8.50 0.35
N ILE A 144 8.26 -8.28 1.66
CA ILE A 144 8.72 -7.02 2.27
C ILE A 144 10.23 -7.11 2.54
N GLU A 145 10.99 -6.10 2.14
CA GLU A 145 12.44 -6.08 2.34
C GLU A 145 12.79 -6.00 3.83
N SER A 146 13.71 -6.85 4.28
CA SER A 146 14.06 -6.98 5.70
C SER A 146 14.63 -5.70 6.31
N PHE A 147 15.28 -4.83 5.51
CA PHE A 147 15.83 -3.56 5.98
C PHE A 147 14.76 -2.51 6.30
N ARG A 148 13.51 -2.70 5.80
CA ARG A 148 12.35 -1.85 6.11
C ARG A 148 11.70 -2.20 7.44
N ILE A 149 12.08 -3.31 8.08
CA ILE A 149 11.40 -3.83 9.28
C ILE A 149 12.37 -3.81 10.45
N GLU A 150 12.12 -2.90 11.40
CA GLU A 150 12.81 -2.85 12.68
C GLU A 150 12.06 -3.72 13.70
N THR A 151 12.78 -4.53 14.49
CA THR A 151 12.19 -5.26 15.62
C THR A 151 12.73 -4.70 16.92
N ILE A 152 11.85 -4.58 17.92
CA ILE A 152 12.21 -4.19 19.29
C ILE A 152 11.34 -4.97 20.27
N SER A 153 11.91 -5.36 21.41
CA SER A 153 11.16 -5.99 22.48
C SER A 153 11.11 -5.11 23.72
N TYR A 154 9.92 -4.99 24.26
CA TYR A 154 9.67 -4.39 25.57
C TYR A 154 9.43 -5.46 26.66
N GLY A 155 9.34 -6.74 26.28
CA GLY A 155 9.02 -7.82 27.22
C GLY A 155 7.74 -7.49 28.00
N GLU A 156 7.79 -7.58 29.32
CA GLU A 156 6.67 -7.30 30.23
C GLU A 156 6.58 -5.81 30.66
N GLU A 157 7.51 -4.95 30.23
CA GLU A 157 7.67 -3.59 30.78
C GLU A 157 6.62 -2.57 30.28
N SER A 158 5.89 -2.90 29.21
CA SER A 158 4.88 -2.02 28.62
C SER A 158 3.55 -2.73 28.47
N PRO A 159 2.85 -3.06 29.57
CA PRO A 159 1.57 -3.75 29.52
C PRO A 159 0.46 -2.80 29.07
N VAL A 160 -0.52 -3.34 28.33
CA VAL A 160 -1.79 -2.63 27.98
C VAL A 160 -2.92 -3.00 28.92
N ALA A 161 -2.82 -4.17 29.58
CA ALA A 161 -3.77 -4.61 30.60
C ALA A 161 -3.02 -4.89 31.91
N TYR A 162 -3.50 -4.30 32.97
CA TYR A 162 -2.89 -4.39 34.31
C TYR A 162 -3.64 -5.40 35.17
N GLY A 163 -2.89 -6.04 36.08
CA GLY A 163 -3.41 -7.05 36.98
C GLY A 163 -3.32 -8.46 36.41
N SER A 164 -3.36 -9.43 37.32
CA SER A 164 -3.18 -10.86 37.01
C SER A 164 -4.49 -11.48 36.49
N GLY A 165 -4.33 -12.50 35.65
CA GLY A 165 -5.43 -13.29 35.09
C GLY A 165 -5.36 -13.43 33.58
N ASP A 166 -5.90 -14.53 33.07
CA ASP A 166 -5.76 -14.93 31.67
C ASP A 166 -6.21 -13.86 30.67
N GLY A 167 -7.29 -13.13 30.98
CA GLY A 167 -7.81 -12.07 30.12
C GLY A 167 -6.86 -10.88 29.97
N ASN A 168 -6.16 -10.47 31.04
CA ASN A 168 -5.17 -9.40 31.01
C ASN A 168 -3.88 -9.89 30.34
N TRP A 169 -3.43 -11.09 30.70
CA TRP A 169 -2.25 -11.70 30.12
C TRP A 169 -2.37 -11.90 28.59
N ALA A 170 -3.55 -12.32 28.12
CA ALA A 170 -3.79 -12.47 26.70
C ALA A 170 -3.64 -11.17 25.91
N GLN A 171 -4.07 -10.03 26.48
CA GLN A 171 -3.90 -8.71 25.84
C GLN A 171 -2.43 -8.25 25.82
N ASN A 172 -1.64 -8.67 26.80
CA ASN A 172 -0.22 -8.31 26.87
C ASN A 172 0.66 -9.15 25.94
N ARG A 173 0.27 -10.39 25.61
CA ARG A 173 1.00 -11.27 24.68
C ARG A 173 0.76 -10.84 23.24
N ARG A 174 1.45 -9.79 22.80
CA ARG A 174 1.20 -9.19 21.49
C ARG A 174 2.48 -8.71 20.80
N VAL A 175 2.37 -8.50 19.49
CA VAL A 175 3.27 -7.67 18.70
C VAL A 175 2.44 -6.53 18.11
N VAL A 176 2.98 -5.32 18.16
CA VAL A 176 2.36 -4.12 17.58
C VAL A 176 3.15 -3.70 16.36
N LEU A 177 2.48 -3.42 15.26
CA LEU A 177 3.04 -2.84 14.04
C LEU A 177 2.85 -1.31 14.07
N GLU A 178 3.94 -0.56 13.93
CA GLU A 178 3.97 0.91 13.83
C GLU A 178 4.66 1.38 12.55
#